data_eb74660617ef97ea71a5db0f0df24fbc
#
_entry.id   eb74660617ef97ea71a5db0f0df24fbc
#
_cell.length_a   1.000
_cell.length_b   1.000
_cell.length_c   1.000
_cell.angle_alpha   90.00
_cell.angle_beta   90.00
_cell.angle_gamma   90.00
#
_symmetry.space_group_name_H-M   'P 1'
#
loop_
_entity.id
_entity.type
_entity.pdbx_description
1 polymer ?
#
loop_
_entity_poly.entity_id
_entity_poly.type
_entity_poly.pdbx_seq_one_letter_code
_entity_poly.pdbx_strand_id
1 'polypeptide(L)'
;MAYQLHYWPTIQGRGEFVRLALEAAGADYVDVARLPARQGGGETALAPRLGDPGNPRAAFAPPFLVDGDIVIGQTAAILLYLGPKLGLAGIGESDGLWTHQLQLTIADAVAEAHDTHHPISTGDYYEDQRDAALQRARAFREARIPKFLNWFEQVLQRNPSGDLHLVGDVLTYADLSLFQLVDGLQYAFPKAAARALANTPAVVKLHANIRRRQRVHDYLQSPRRIAFNEDGIFRRYAELDG
;
A
#
# COMPACT_ATOMS: atom_id res chain seq x y z
N MET A 1 23.72 -0.73 6.68
CA MET A 1 22.83 -1.17 7.80
C MET A 1 21.52 -1.57 7.18
N ALA A 2 20.78 -2.52 7.77
CA ALA A 2 19.44 -2.88 7.31
C ALA A 2 18.45 -1.75 7.60
N TYR A 3 17.50 -1.52 6.70
CA TYR A 3 16.38 -0.62 6.95
C TYR A 3 15.52 -1.13 8.12
N GLN A 4 14.96 -0.25 8.94
CA GLN A 4 14.03 -0.62 10.00
C GLN A 4 12.64 -0.09 9.64
N LEU A 5 11.71 -1.00 9.35
CA LEU A 5 10.31 -0.67 9.13
C LEU A 5 9.54 -0.81 10.45
N HIS A 6 8.86 0.25 10.84
CA HIS A 6 8.00 0.28 12.01
C HIS A 6 6.55 0.37 11.58
N TYR A 7 5.80 -0.71 11.74
CA TYR A 7 4.37 -0.78 11.46
C TYR A 7 3.69 -1.81 12.36
N TRP A 8 2.38 -1.78 12.42
CA TRP A 8 1.57 -2.72 13.19
C TRP A 8 1.90 -4.17 12.79
N PRO A 9 2.13 -5.09 13.77
CA PRO A 9 2.67 -6.42 13.46
C PRO A 9 1.65 -7.40 12.88
N THR A 10 0.34 -7.12 13.03
CA THR A 10 -0.74 -8.05 12.71
C THR A 10 -1.48 -7.73 11.42
N ILE A 11 -1.23 -6.58 10.81
CA ILE A 11 -1.93 -6.11 9.61
C ILE A 11 -0.99 -5.77 8.46
N GLN A 12 -1.49 -5.93 7.24
CA GLN A 12 -0.82 -5.41 6.05
C GLN A 12 -0.81 -3.88 6.04
N GLY A 13 -1.98 -3.30 6.04
CA GLY A 13 -2.23 -1.87 6.10
C GLY A 13 -1.34 -1.05 5.16
N ARG A 14 -0.99 0.15 5.59
CA ARG A 14 -0.08 1.04 4.84
C ARG A 14 1.37 0.56 4.84
N GLY A 15 1.79 -0.27 5.79
CA GLY A 15 3.14 -0.83 5.85
C GLY A 15 3.42 -1.81 4.72
N GLU A 16 2.39 -2.45 4.17
CA GLU A 16 2.57 -3.45 3.12
C GLU A 16 3.11 -2.89 1.81
N PHE A 17 2.75 -1.66 1.48
CA PHE A 17 3.30 -0.96 0.31
C PHE A 17 4.83 -0.80 0.42
N VAL A 18 5.33 -0.56 1.63
CA VAL A 18 6.77 -0.46 1.92
C VAL A 18 7.42 -1.84 1.91
N ARG A 19 6.78 -2.86 2.54
CA ARG A 19 7.28 -4.25 2.52
C ARG A 19 7.46 -4.74 1.09
N LEU A 20 6.47 -4.55 0.23
CA LEU A 20 6.54 -4.96 -1.18
C LEU A 20 7.72 -4.31 -1.92
N ALA A 21 8.00 -3.03 -1.69
CA ALA A 21 9.14 -2.36 -2.31
C ALA A 21 10.48 -2.95 -1.83
N LEU A 22 10.64 -3.15 -0.52
CA LEU A 22 11.84 -3.74 0.07
C LEU A 22 12.05 -5.20 -0.42
N GLU A 23 11.00 -6.01 -0.39
CA GLU A 23 11.04 -7.42 -0.82
C GLU A 23 11.31 -7.53 -2.33
N ALA A 24 10.65 -6.74 -3.17
CA ALA A 24 10.86 -6.75 -4.62
C ALA A 24 12.29 -6.38 -4.99
N ALA A 25 12.90 -5.43 -4.29
CA ALA A 25 14.29 -5.05 -4.47
C ALA A 25 15.28 -6.06 -3.86
N GLY A 26 14.82 -6.93 -2.94
CA GLY A 26 15.68 -7.79 -2.13
C GLY A 26 16.55 -7.01 -1.15
N ALA A 27 16.02 -5.93 -0.62
CA ALA A 27 16.71 -5.09 0.35
C ALA A 27 16.70 -5.75 1.74
N ASP A 28 17.82 -5.61 2.46
CA ASP A 28 17.89 -6.03 3.84
C ASP A 28 17.09 -5.09 4.73
N TYR A 29 16.08 -5.62 5.42
CA TYR A 29 15.29 -4.85 6.36
C TYR A 29 14.81 -5.67 7.56
N VAL A 30 14.47 -4.96 8.62
CA VAL A 30 13.84 -5.50 9.83
C VAL A 30 12.46 -4.89 9.98
N ASP A 31 11.42 -5.73 10.04
CA ASP A 31 10.06 -5.32 10.42
C ASP A 31 9.98 -5.36 11.95
N VAL A 32 10.26 -4.21 12.58
CA VAL A 32 10.65 -4.13 14.00
C VAL A 32 9.57 -4.66 14.94
N ALA A 33 8.32 -4.26 14.72
CA ALA A 33 7.22 -4.73 15.56
C ALA A 33 6.93 -6.24 15.42
N ARG A 34 7.41 -6.88 14.34
CA ARG A 34 7.25 -8.32 14.11
C ARG A 34 8.38 -9.17 14.69
N LEU A 35 9.37 -8.55 15.27
CA LEU A 35 10.38 -9.28 16.03
C LEU A 35 9.76 -9.92 17.28
N PRO A 36 10.34 -11.01 17.79
CA PRO A 36 9.98 -11.53 19.10
C PRO A 36 10.06 -10.46 20.20
N ALA A 37 9.17 -10.49 21.17
CA ALA A 37 9.15 -9.51 22.27
C ALA A 37 10.51 -9.37 23.01
N ARG A 38 11.24 -10.50 23.18
CA ARG A 38 12.60 -10.50 23.74
C ARG A 38 13.66 -9.74 22.92
N GLN A 39 13.32 -9.43 21.66
CA GLN A 39 14.17 -8.64 20.75
C GLN A 39 13.60 -7.22 20.54
N GLY A 40 12.68 -6.79 21.40
CA GLY A 40 12.06 -5.48 21.32
C GLY A 40 10.93 -5.35 20.32
N GLY A 41 10.34 -6.48 19.90
CA GLY A 41 9.17 -6.48 19.01
C GLY A 41 7.85 -6.24 19.75
N GLY A 42 6.74 -6.25 19.00
CA GLY A 42 5.41 -5.96 19.47
C GLY A 42 5.00 -4.50 19.21
N GLU A 43 3.76 -4.17 19.51
CA GLU A 43 3.22 -2.82 19.29
C GLU A 43 3.93 -1.75 20.12
N THR A 44 4.43 -2.11 21.30
CA THR A 44 5.20 -1.22 22.17
C THR A 44 6.50 -0.73 21.53
N ALA A 45 7.02 -1.43 20.50
CA ALA A 45 8.18 -1.01 19.73
C ALA A 45 7.96 0.28 18.91
N LEU A 46 6.71 0.68 18.70
CA LEU A 46 6.34 1.87 17.94
C LEU A 46 6.40 3.14 18.78
N ALA A 47 5.97 3.06 20.04
CA ALA A 47 5.77 4.20 20.92
C ALA A 47 7.01 5.09 21.14
N PRO A 48 8.24 4.56 21.37
CA PRO A 48 9.40 5.39 21.69
C PRO A 48 9.79 6.37 20.57
N ARG A 49 9.42 6.08 19.34
CA ARG A 49 9.76 6.93 18.19
C ARG A 49 8.65 7.88 17.76
N LEU A 50 7.40 7.58 18.09
CA LEU A 50 6.23 8.42 17.74
C LEU A 50 6.12 9.66 18.61
N GLY A 51 6.55 9.61 19.84
CA GLY A 51 6.44 10.70 20.80
C GLY A 51 7.78 11.25 21.28
N ASP A 52 8.88 10.96 20.60
CA ASP A 52 10.23 11.35 21.03
C ASP A 52 10.40 12.89 20.96
N PRO A 53 10.43 13.61 22.12
CA PRO A 53 10.59 15.05 22.13
C PRO A 53 12.00 15.49 21.67
N GLY A 54 12.96 14.58 21.64
CA GLY A 54 14.31 14.81 21.13
C GLY A 54 14.42 14.75 19.62
N ASN A 55 13.39 14.23 18.93
CA ASN A 55 13.36 14.14 17.46
C ASN A 55 12.50 15.26 16.84
N PRO A 56 13.11 16.32 16.27
CA PRO A 56 12.37 17.41 15.66
C PRO A 56 11.57 16.98 14.40
N ARG A 57 11.77 15.76 13.92
CA ARG A 57 11.09 15.18 12.74
C ARG A 57 10.39 13.88 13.09
N ALA A 58 9.76 13.80 14.25
CA ALA A 58 9.02 12.62 14.68
C ALA A 58 7.91 12.26 13.66
N ALA A 59 7.71 10.97 13.42
CA ALA A 59 6.62 10.50 12.58
C ALA A 59 5.27 10.72 13.27
N PHE A 60 4.27 11.14 12.53
CA PHE A 60 2.90 11.32 13.04
C PHE A 60 2.25 10.00 13.45
N ALA A 61 2.42 8.97 12.63
CA ALA A 61 1.86 7.64 12.82
C ALA A 61 2.66 6.59 12.02
N PRO A 62 2.54 5.29 12.33
CA PRO A 62 3.09 4.23 11.48
C PRO A 62 2.37 4.18 10.11
N PRO A 63 3.05 3.78 9.02
CA PRO A 63 4.44 3.33 8.98
C PRO A 63 5.43 4.48 9.08
N PHE A 64 6.57 4.17 9.68
CA PHE A 64 7.78 4.97 9.51
C PHE A 64 8.99 4.06 9.28
N LEU A 65 9.96 4.59 8.54
CA LEU A 65 11.22 3.93 8.20
C LEU A 65 12.36 4.62 8.94
N VAL A 66 13.31 3.83 9.43
CA VAL A 66 14.57 4.32 9.98
C VAL A 66 15.72 3.78 9.12
N ASP A 67 16.59 4.69 8.66
CA ASP A 67 17.83 4.40 7.92
C ASP A 67 18.96 5.25 8.50
N GLY A 68 19.74 4.67 9.40
CA GLY A 68 20.72 5.40 10.21
C GLY A 68 20.07 6.48 11.06
N ASP A 69 20.43 7.75 10.82
CA ASP A 69 19.89 8.91 11.53
C ASP A 69 18.61 9.47 10.88
N ILE A 70 18.20 8.90 9.76
CA ILE A 70 17.02 9.35 9.01
C ILE A 70 15.78 8.63 9.52
N VAL A 71 14.75 9.40 9.89
CA VAL A 71 13.41 8.88 10.23
C VAL A 71 12.41 9.49 9.25
N ILE A 72 11.65 8.63 8.54
CA ILE A 72 10.68 9.06 7.54
C ILE A 72 9.32 8.42 7.84
N GLY A 73 8.31 9.25 8.05
CA GLY A 73 6.91 8.83 8.11
C GLY A 73 6.24 8.93 6.73
N GLN A 74 4.96 8.51 6.66
CA GLN A 74 4.12 8.52 5.46
C GLN A 74 4.60 7.56 4.36
N THR A 75 3.75 6.62 3.99
CA THR A 75 4.05 5.59 2.96
C THR A 75 4.61 6.20 1.68
N ALA A 76 3.99 7.26 1.16
CA ALA A 76 4.44 7.89 -0.08
C ALA A 76 5.83 8.54 0.05
N ALA A 77 6.13 9.15 1.19
CA ALA A 77 7.45 9.73 1.44
C ALA A 77 8.52 8.66 1.65
N ILE A 78 8.19 7.56 2.33
CA ILE A 78 9.08 6.40 2.47
C ILE A 78 9.42 5.82 1.10
N LEU A 79 8.43 5.63 0.24
CA LEU A 79 8.62 5.10 -1.12
C LEU A 79 9.38 6.07 -2.02
N LEU A 80 9.15 7.38 -1.91
CA LEU A 80 9.94 8.40 -2.60
C LEU A 80 11.42 8.33 -2.21
N TYR A 81 11.71 8.10 -0.92
CA TYR A 81 13.08 7.95 -0.42
C TYR A 81 13.73 6.64 -0.86
N LEU A 82 13.01 5.52 -0.78
CA LEU A 82 13.50 4.21 -1.13
C LEU A 82 13.63 4.00 -2.65
N GLY A 83 12.73 4.57 -3.43
CA GLY A 83 12.63 4.34 -4.86
C GLY A 83 13.96 4.49 -5.61
N PRO A 84 14.64 5.64 -5.55
CA PRO A 84 15.94 5.82 -6.21
C PRO A 84 17.04 4.90 -5.67
N LYS A 85 17.04 4.64 -4.35
CA LYS A 85 18.02 3.78 -3.69
C LYS A 85 17.89 2.30 -4.09
N LEU A 86 16.68 1.87 -4.42
CA LEU A 86 16.33 0.50 -4.75
C LEU A 86 16.13 0.26 -6.26
N GLY A 87 16.31 1.30 -7.09
CA GLY A 87 16.06 1.21 -8.53
C GLY A 87 14.58 1.07 -8.87
N LEU A 88 13.69 1.63 -8.07
CA LEU A 88 12.23 1.53 -8.20
C LEU A 88 11.53 2.88 -8.47
N ALA A 89 12.22 3.87 -9.01
CA ALA A 89 11.67 5.22 -9.23
C ALA A 89 11.58 5.66 -10.71
N GLY A 90 11.83 4.76 -11.65
CA GLY A 90 11.99 5.12 -13.06
C GLY A 90 13.37 5.72 -13.36
N ILE A 91 13.53 6.34 -14.53
CA ILE A 91 14.82 6.87 -15.00
C ILE A 91 14.76 8.39 -15.08
N GLY A 92 15.59 9.05 -14.26
CA GLY A 92 15.68 10.51 -14.24
C GLY A 92 14.57 11.19 -13.43
N GLU A 93 14.62 12.51 -13.37
CA GLU A 93 13.76 13.33 -12.50
C GLU A 93 12.27 13.26 -12.92
N SER A 94 12.01 13.32 -14.22
CA SER A 94 10.63 13.31 -14.77
C SER A 94 9.89 12.03 -14.39
N ASP A 95 10.54 10.87 -14.56
CA ASP A 95 9.95 9.58 -14.19
C ASP A 95 9.77 9.47 -12.68
N GLY A 96 10.74 9.96 -11.91
CA GLY A 96 10.64 9.99 -10.44
C GLY A 96 9.46 10.82 -9.95
N LEU A 97 9.24 12.00 -10.51
CA LEU A 97 8.09 12.86 -10.21
C LEU A 97 6.77 12.19 -10.62
N TRP A 98 6.73 11.60 -11.81
CA TRP A 98 5.54 10.90 -12.29
C TRP A 98 5.22 9.67 -11.42
N THR A 99 6.22 8.86 -11.09
CA THR A 99 6.06 7.73 -10.15
C THR A 99 5.49 8.18 -8.81
N HIS A 100 5.96 9.31 -8.28
CA HIS A 100 5.47 9.85 -7.02
C HIS A 100 4.03 10.37 -7.13
N GLN A 101 3.67 11.03 -8.23
CA GLN A 101 2.29 11.45 -8.48
C GLN A 101 1.33 10.25 -8.54
N LEU A 102 1.72 9.16 -9.20
CA LEU A 102 0.96 7.91 -9.24
C LEU A 102 0.76 7.33 -7.83
N GLN A 103 1.83 7.35 -7.01
CA GLN A 103 1.78 6.89 -5.63
C GLN A 103 0.82 7.72 -4.76
N LEU A 104 0.76 9.03 -4.95
CA LEU A 104 -0.19 9.89 -4.23
C LEU A 104 -1.64 9.57 -4.62
N THR A 105 -1.91 9.30 -5.91
CA THR A 105 -3.23 8.86 -6.37
C THR A 105 -3.62 7.50 -5.75
N ILE A 106 -2.65 6.58 -5.58
CA ILE A 106 -2.90 5.32 -4.86
C ILE A 106 -3.18 5.59 -3.38
N ALA A 107 -2.47 6.53 -2.76
CA ALA A 107 -2.71 6.90 -1.36
C ALA A 107 -4.13 7.43 -1.15
N ASP A 108 -4.66 8.22 -2.09
CA ASP A 108 -6.06 8.68 -2.08
C ASP A 108 -7.04 7.49 -2.17
N ALA A 109 -6.81 6.55 -3.08
CA ALA A 109 -7.64 5.35 -3.20
C ALA A 109 -7.63 4.49 -1.93
N VAL A 110 -6.47 4.38 -1.27
CA VAL A 110 -6.29 3.67 0.00
C VAL A 110 -7.03 4.37 1.15
N ALA A 111 -7.01 5.70 1.19
CA ALA A 111 -7.77 6.48 2.17
C ALA A 111 -9.28 6.29 1.96
N GLU A 112 -9.75 6.36 0.72
CA GLU A 112 -11.17 6.14 0.42
C GLU A 112 -11.62 4.70 0.73
N ALA A 113 -10.76 3.69 0.52
CA ALA A 113 -11.05 2.31 0.93
C ALA A 113 -11.19 2.18 2.45
N HIS A 114 -10.30 2.82 3.21
CA HIS A 114 -10.37 2.87 4.67
C HIS A 114 -11.66 3.55 5.16
N ASP A 115 -12.06 4.65 4.53
CA ASP A 115 -13.26 5.40 4.89
C ASP A 115 -14.56 4.62 4.65
N THR A 116 -14.54 3.51 3.90
CA THR A 116 -15.74 2.69 3.72
C THR A 116 -16.19 2.01 5.01
N HIS A 117 -15.30 1.79 5.96
CA HIS A 117 -15.63 1.20 7.26
C HIS A 117 -15.37 2.14 8.46
N HIS A 118 -14.80 3.34 8.20
CA HIS A 118 -14.65 4.42 9.17
C HIS A 118 -15.08 5.76 8.55
N PRO A 119 -16.36 5.90 8.11
CA PRO A 119 -16.79 7.07 7.33
C PRO A 119 -16.96 8.36 8.13
N ILE A 120 -17.21 8.26 9.43
CA ILE A 120 -17.45 9.41 10.31
C ILE A 120 -16.21 9.69 11.15
N SER A 121 -15.73 8.67 11.88
CA SER A 121 -14.62 8.80 12.80
C SER A 121 -13.71 7.58 12.69
N THR A 122 -12.40 7.83 12.64
CA THR A 122 -11.40 6.76 12.66
C THR A 122 -11.18 6.16 14.04
N GLY A 123 -11.69 6.80 15.10
CA GLY A 123 -11.62 6.35 16.48
C GLY A 123 -12.80 5.48 16.90
N ASP A 124 -13.89 5.48 16.14
CA ASP A 124 -15.10 4.71 16.44
C ASP A 124 -15.07 3.35 15.74
N TYR A 125 -15.74 2.36 16.33
CA TYR A 125 -15.84 1.04 15.71
C TYR A 125 -16.79 1.05 14.51
N TYR A 126 -16.58 0.12 13.58
CA TYR A 126 -17.46 -0.06 12.40
C TYR A 126 -18.92 -0.22 12.80
N GLU A 127 -19.18 -0.97 13.88
CA GLU A 127 -20.50 -1.28 14.41
C GLU A 127 -21.30 -0.02 14.78
N ASP A 128 -20.61 1.04 15.21
CA ASP A 128 -21.23 2.29 15.66
C ASP A 128 -21.58 3.22 14.49
N GLN A 129 -21.09 2.92 13.28
CA GLN A 129 -21.27 3.79 12.10
C GLN A 129 -21.71 3.05 10.83
N ARG A 130 -22.37 1.89 11.00
CA ARG A 130 -22.76 0.99 9.88
C ARG A 130 -23.57 1.67 8.78
N ASP A 131 -24.56 2.49 9.11
CA ASP A 131 -25.41 3.14 8.12
C ASP A 131 -24.62 4.11 7.23
N ALA A 132 -23.73 4.88 7.82
CA ALA A 132 -22.83 5.76 7.08
C ALA A 132 -21.81 4.95 6.27
N ALA A 133 -21.31 3.83 6.80
CA ALA A 133 -20.41 2.92 6.10
C ALA A 133 -21.07 2.31 4.86
N LEU A 134 -22.34 1.90 4.92
CA LEU A 134 -23.09 1.41 3.75
C LEU A 134 -23.19 2.46 2.65
N GLN A 135 -23.49 3.72 3.01
CA GLN A 135 -23.57 4.83 2.04
C GLN A 135 -22.21 5.12 1.42
N ARG A 136 -21.16 5.20 2.24
CA ARG A 136 -19.77 5.45 1.79
C ARG A 136 -19.26 4.35 0.90
N ALA A 137 -19.47 3.07 1.29
CA ALA A 137 -19.08 1.91 0.51
C ALA A 137 -19.81 1.85 -0.83
N ARG A 138 -21.12 2.18 -0.87
CA ARG A 138 -21.87 2.26 -2.13
C ARG A 138 -21.24 3.26 -3.08
N ALA A 139 -20.97 4.48 -2.63
CA ALA A 139 -20.35 5.51 -3.47
C ALA A 139 -18.94 5.08 -3.95
N PHE A 140 -18.17 4.43 -3.08
CA PHE A 140 -16.85 3.91 -3.41
C PHE A 140 -16.90 2.83 -4.50
N ARG A 141 -17.78 1.82 -4.35
CA ARG A 141 -17.95 0.72 -5.30
C ARG A 141 -18.46 1.18 -6.67
N GLU A 142 -19.47 2.06 -6.67
CA GLU A 142 -20.18 2.45 -7.90
C GLU A 142 -19.41 3.49 -8.72
N ALA A 143 -18.69 4.40 -8.05
CA ALA A 143 -18.03 5.51 -8.71
C ALA A 143 -16.50 5.51 -8.57
N ARG A 144 -15.97 5.23 -7.38
CA ARG A 144 -14.55 5.48 -7.12
C ARG A 144 -13.65 4.34 -7.56
N ILE A 145 -13.98 3.07 -7.24
CA ILE A 145 -13.22 1.91 -7.73
C ILE A 145 -13.09 1.95 -9.26
N PRO A 146 -14.20 2.08 -10.04
CA PRO A 146 -14.08 2.19 -11.48
C PRO A 146 -13.25 3.40 -11.95
N LYS A 147 -13.39 4.56 -11.30
CA LYS A 147 -12.65 5.76 -11.66
C LYS A 147 -11.15 5.56 -11.50
N PHE A 148 -10.69 5.04 -10.36
CA PHE A 148 -9.27 4.80 -10.11
C PHE A 148 -8.70 3.75 -11.08
N LEU A 149 -9.36 2.59 -11.22
CA LEU A 149 -8.85 1.52 -12.07
C LEU A 149 -8.84 1.91 -13.54
N ASN A 150 -9.89 2.59 -14.05
CA ASN A 150 -9.91 3.10 -15.42
C ASN A 150 -8.83 4.17 -15.67
N TRP A 151 -8.51 4.98 -14.68
CA TRP A 151 -7.43 5.96 -14.80
C TRP A 151 -6.06 5.26 -14.91
N PHE A 152 -5.78 4.25 -14.06
CA PHE A 152 -4.55 3.46 -14.16
C PHE A 152 -4.49 2.65 -15.45
N GLU A 153 -5.61 2.15 -15.95
CA GLU A 153 -5.71 1.51 -17.26
C GLU A 153 -5.23 2.45 -18.38
N GLN A 154 -5.71 3.72 -18.36
CA GLN A 154 -5.30 4.71 -19.34
C GLN A 154 -3.82 5.10 -19.18
N VAL A 155 -3.28 5.16 -17.97
CA VAL A 155 -1.85 5.40 -17.73
C VAL A 155 -1.02 4.30 -18.37
N LEU A 156 -1.37 3.04 -18.14
CA LEU A 156 -0.69 1.89 -18.73
C LEU A 156 -0.76 1.90 -20.27
N GLN A 157 -1.95 2.12 -20.82
CA GLN A 157 -2.15 2.16 -22.28
C GLN A 157 -1.40 3.31 -22.98
N ARG A 158 -1.18 4.42 -22.26
CA ARG A 158 -0.47 5.60 -22.78
C ARG A 158 1.04 5.58 -22.53
N ASN A 159 1.54 4.61 -21.78
CA ASN A 159 2.98 4.48 -21.57
C ASN A 159 3.66 4.10 -22.91
N PRO A 160 4.55 4.96 -23.45
CA PRO A 160 5.18 4.71 -24.74
C PRO A 160 6.08 3.49 -24.76
N SER A 161 6.51 3.00 -23.58
CA SER A 161 7.33 1.80 -23.43
C SER A 161 6.52 0.50 -23.33
N GLY A 162 5.17 0.58 -23.40
CA GLY A 162 4.27 -0.56 -23.31
C GLY A 162 3.44 -0.59 -22.03
N ASP A 163 2.56 -1.56 -21.90
CA ASP A 163 1.53 -1.64 -20.86
C ASP A 163 1.89 -2.56 -19.67
N LEU A 164 3.16 -2.89 -19.50
CA LEU A 164 3.64 -3.76 -18.41
C LEU A 164 4.00 -2.99 -17.12
N HIS A 165 4.27 -1.70 -17.25
CA HIS A 165 4.68 -0.79 -16.17
C HIS A 165 3.97 0.54 -16.29
N LEU A 166 3.75 1.20 -15.16
CA LEU A 166 3.14 2.52 -15.09
C LEU A 166 4.09 3.61 -15.63
N VAL A 167 5.40 3.41 -15.51
CA VAL A 167 6.42 4.38 -15.88
C VAL A 167 7.55 3.70 -16.63
N GLY A 168 7.79 4.13 -17.89
CA GLY A 168 8.86 3.56 -18.69
C GLY A 168 8.76 2.06 -18.89
N ASP A 169 9.89 1.38 -18.94
CA ASP A 169 10.02 -0.07 -19.11
C ASP A 169 10.56 -0.81 -17.87
N VAL A 170 10.63 -0.12 -16.73
CA VAL A 170 11.20 -0.63 -15.48
C VAL A 170 10.15 -0.71 -14.37
N LEU A 171 10.37 -1.64 -13.45
CA LEU A 171 9.54 -1.76 -12.25
C LEU A 171 9.71 -0.53 -11.36
N THR A 172 8.60 0.08 -10.95
CA THR A 172 8.59 1.16 -9.96
C THR A 172 7.82 0.78 -8.70
N TYR A 173 7.99 1.55 -7.62
CA TYR A 173 7.20 1.37 -6.41
C TYR A 173 5.71 1.65 -6.64
N ALA A 174 5.36 2.44 -7.66
CA ALA A 174 3.96 2.68 -8.02
C ALA A 174 3.30 1.43 -8.60
N ASP A 175 4.03 0.63 -9.39
CA ASP A 175 3.54 -0.67 -9.90
C ASP A 175 3.24 -1.63 -8.75
N LEU A 176 4.15 -1.73 -7.78
CA LEU A 176 3.99 -2.55 -6.58
C LEU A 176 2.83 -2.06 -5.71
N SER A 177 2.64 -0.76 -5.64
CA SER A 177 1.54 -0.14 -4.90
C SER A 177 0.19 -0.37 -5.60
N LEU A 178 0.13 -0.28 -6.92
CA LEU A 178 -1.08 -0.63 -7.68
C LEU A 178 -1.41 -2.12 -7.53
N PHE A 179 -0.40 -3.00 -7.54
CA PHE A 179 -0.58 -4.42 -7.24
C PHE A 179 -1.24 -4.63 -5.87
N GLN A 180 -0.75 -3.99 -4.82
CA GLN A 180 -1.31 -4.09 -3.48
C GLN A 180 -2.72 -3.51 -3.39
N LEU A 181 -2.99 -2.40 -4.06
CA LEU A 181 -4.32 -1.81 -4.13
C LEU A 181 -5.32 -2.80 -4.76
N VAL A 182 -4.96 -3.41 -5.89
CA VAL A 182 -5.82 -4.39 -6.57
C VAL A 182 -6.05 -5.63 -5.70
N ASP A 183 -5.00 -6.19 -5.07
CA ASP A 183 -5.14 -7.31 -4.12
C ASP A 183 -6.12 -6.96 -2.97
N GLY A 184 -5.96 -5.76 -2.40
CA GLY A 184 -6.83 -5.27 -1.34
C GLY A 184 -8.28 -5.07 -1.77
N LEU A 185 -8.51 -4.51 -2.95
CA LEU A 185 -9.86 -4.34 -3.50
C LEU A 185 -10.52 -5.69 -3.81
N GLN A 186 -9.78 -6.67 -4.33
CA GLN A 186 -10.28 -8.02 -4.58
C GLN A 186 -10.65 -8.75 -3.28
N TYR A 187 -9.93 -8.47 -2.19
CA TYR A 187 -10.27 -9.02 -0.87
C TYR A 187 -11.51 -8.34 -0.27
N ALA A 188 -11.50 -7.01 -0.17
CA ALA A 188 -12.54 -6.26 0.53
C ALA A 188 -13.86 -6.16 -0.26
N PHE A 189 -13.77 -6.01 -1.57
CA PHE A 189 -14.90 -5.76 -2.48
C PHE A 189 -14.85 -6.71 -3.69
N PRO A 190 -14.93 -8.05 -3.49
CA PRO A 190 -14.72 -9.01 -4.58
C PRO A 190 -15.66 -8.83 -5.77
N LYS A 191 -16.94 -8.50 -5.54
CA LYS A 191 -17.90 -8.29 -6.63
C LYS A 191 -17.64 -6.98 -7.37
N ALA A 192 -17.40 -5.88 -6.64
CA ALA A 192 -17.13 -4.58 -7.25
C ALA A 192 -15.78 -4.57 -7.98
N ALA A 193 -14.74 -5.16 -7.37
CA ALA A 193 -13.44 -5.31 -8.01
C ALA A 193 -13.51 -6.15 -9.28
N ALA A 194 -14.23 -7.28 -9.28
CA ALA A 194 -14.40 -8.12 -10.47
C ALA A 194 -15.07 -7.35 -11.61
N ARG A 195 -16.13 -6.57 -11.32
CA ARG A 195 -16.81 -5.74 -12.35
C ARG A 195 -15.88 -4.67 -12.94
N ALA A 196 -15.08 -4.01 -12.11
CA ALA A 196 -14.17 -2.97 -12.57
C ALA A 196 -12.98 -3.55 -13.35
N LEU A 197 -12.38 -4.65 -12.87
CA LEU A 197 -11.25 -5.32 -13.50
C LEU A 197 -11.61 -5.94 -14.85
N ALA A 198 -12.87 -6.33 -15.07
CA ALA A 198 -13.33 -6.80 -16.38
C ALA A 198 -13.16 -5.76 -17.51
N ASN A 199 -13.10 -4.46 -17.14
CA ASN A 199 -12.93 -3.35 -18.08
C ASN A 199 -11.52 -2.73 -18.05
N THR A 200 -10.57 -3.31 -17.28
CA THR A 200 -9.22 -2.78 -17.11
C THR A 200 -8.15 -3.88 -17.33
N PRO A 201 -8.04 -4.41 -18.57
CA PRO A 201 -7.17 -5.55 -18.87
C PRO A 201 -5.68 -5.24 -18.69
N ALA A 202 -5.20 -4.00 -18.89
CA ALA A 202 -3.80 -3.67 -18.65
C ALA A 202 -3.48 -3.66 -17.15
N VAL A 203 -4.40 -3.20 -16.31
CA VAL A 203 -4.27 -3.31 -14.84
C VAL A 203 -4.20 -4.78 -14.42
N VAL A 204 -5.06 -5.65 -14.97
CA VAL A 204 -5.02 -7.11 -14.71
C VAL A 204 -3.69 -7.71 -15.15
N LYS A 205 -3.18 -7.31 -16.32
CA LYS A 205 -1.90 -7.76 -16.85
C LYS A 205 -0.72 -7.33 -15.96
N LEU A 206 -0.68 -6.06 -15.53
CA LEU A 206 0.31 -5.56 -14.57
C LEU A 206 0.26 -6.37 -13.28
N HIS A 207 -0.92 -6.51 -12.67
CA HIS A 207 -1.11 -7.25 -11.43
C HIS A 207 -0.59 -8.70 -11.55
N ALA A 208 -0.93 -9.41 -12.64
CA ALA A 208 -0.44 -10.76 -12.89
C ALA A 208 1.08 -10.81 -13.13
N ASN A 209 1.65 -9.79 -13.79
CA ASN A 209 3.09 -9.68 -14.02
C ASN A 209 3.85 -9.48 -12.70
N ILE A 210 3.40 -8.57 -11.84
CA ILE A 210 4.01 -8.33 -10.54
C ILE A 210 3.99 -9.59 -9.67
N ARG A 211 2.85 -10.29 -9.60
CA ARG A 211 2.68 -11.53 -8.82
C ARG A 211 3.66 -12.64 -9.22
N ARG A 212 4.09 -12.68 -10.50
CA ARG A 212 5.01 -13.71 -11.02
C ARG A 212 6.49 -13.33 -10.86
N ARG A 213 6.83 -12.10 -10.49
CA ARG A 213 8.23 -11.72 -10.22
C ARG A 213 8.76 -12.54 -9.06
N GLN A 214 9.90 -13.23 -9.25
CA GLN A 214 10.39 -14.25 -8.33
C GLN A 214 10.39 -13.78 -6.87
N ARG A 215 10.99 -12.63 -6.56
CA ARG A 215 11.06 -12.13 -5.18
C ARG A 215 9.69 -11.79 -4.60
N VAL A 216 8.81 -11.20 -5.40
CA VAL A 216 7.42 -10.91 -4.98
C VAL A 216 6.67 -12.21 -4.76
N HIS A 217 6.77 -13.17 -5.69
CA HIS A 217 6.15 -14.47 -5.55
C HIS A 217 6.59 -15.19 -4.26
N ASP A 218 7.90 -15.25 -4.01
CA ASP A 218 8.47 -15.89 -2.81
C ASP A 218 8.00 -15.20 -1.52
N TYR A 219 7.93 -13.86 -1.53
CA TYR A 219 7.38 -13.10 -0.42
C TYR A 219 5.91 -13.44 -0.17
N LEU A 220 5.08 -13.45 -1.21
CA LEU A 220 3.64 -13.75 -1.12
C LEU A 220 3.36 -15.15 -0.55
N GLN A 221 4.26 -16.12 -0.75
CA GLN A 221 4.16 -17.48 -0.23
C GLN A 221 4.83 -17.65 1.16
N SER A 222 5.52 -16.63 1.63
CA SER A 222 6.27 -16.71 2.88
C SER A 222 5.44 -16.29 4.11
N PRO A 223 5.81 -16.72 5.32
CA PRO A 223 5.19 -16.22 6.56
C PRO A 223 5.45 -14.74 6.84
N ARG A 224 6.30 -14.08 6.04
CA ARG A 224 6.51 -12.62 6.13
C ARG A 224 5.32 -11.85 5.58
N ARG A 225 4.60 -12.39 4.60
CA ARG A 225 3.34 -11.82 4.10
C ARG A 225 2.24 -12.02 5.14
N ILE A 226 1.71 -10.94 5.68
CA ILE A 226 0.57 -10.99 6.60
C ILE A 226 -0.70 -11.28 5.78
N ALA A 227 -1.55 -12.19 6.25
CA ALA A 227 -2.86 -12.39 5.61
C ALA A 227 -3.76 -11.16 5.76
N PHE A 228 -4.65 -10.94 4.81
CA PHE A 228 -5.73 -9.97 4.99
C PHE A 228 -6.59 -10.36 6.19
N ASN A 229 -7.09 -9.38 6.90
CA ASN A 229 -7.97 -9.54 8.07
C ASN A 229 -8.91 -8.34 8.22
N GLU A 230 -9.74 -8.35 9.27
CA GLU A 230 -10.74 -7.32 9.53
C GLU A 230 -10.21 -6.16 10.42
N ASP A 231 -8.89 -6.09 10.65
CA ASP A 231 -8.24 -5.02 11.42
C ASP A 231 -7.47 -4.04 10.52
N GLY A 232 -7.24 -4.44 9.24
CA GLY A 232 -6.47 -3.64 8.28
C GLY A 232 -7.30 -2.56 7.57
N ILE A 233 -6.72 -2.02 6.47
CA ILE A 233 -7.39 -1.04 5.59
C ILE A 233 -8.44 -1.74 4.72
N PHE A 234 -8.07 -2.88 4.14
CA PHE A 234 -8.96 -3.66 3.30
C PHE A 234 -9.66 -4.70 4.16
N ARG A 235 -10.88 -4.40 4.59
CA ARG A 235 -11.71 -5.26 5.43
C ARG A 235 -12.86 -5.84 4.62
N ARG A 236 -13.15 -7.12 4.84
CA ARG A 236 -14.20 -7.81 4.10
C ARG A 236 -15.50 -7.87 4.90
N TYR A 237 -16.29 -6.84 4.79
CA TYR A 237 -17.68 -6.84 5.25
C TYR A 237 -18.60 -7.11 4.07
N ALA A 238 -19.32 -8.25 4.08
CA ALA A 238 -20.11 -8.70 2.92
C ALA A 238 -21.16 -7.67 2.50
N GLU A 239 -21.77 -6.98 3.46
CA GLU A 239 -22.77 -5.94 3.25
C GLU A 239 -22.21 -4.69 2.57
N LEU A 240 -20.90 -4.44 2.67
CA LEU A 240 -20.25 -3.31 2.03
C LEU A 240 -19.93 -3.56 0.55
N ASP A 241 -19.94 -4.82 0.08
CA ASP A 241 -19.65 -5.15 -1.33
C ASP A 241 -20.92 -5.16 -2.23
N GLY A 242 -22.10 -5.26 -1.67
CA GLY A 242 -23.41 -5.16 -2.38
C GLY A 242 -23.88 -6.43 -3.05
#